data_7d21dee85dbd7f4a4da28ab3f9779b47
#
_entry.id   7d21dee85dbd7f4a4da28ab3f9779b47
#
_cell.length_a   1.000
_cell.length_b   1.000
_cell.length_c   1.000
_cell.angle_alpha   90.00
_cell.angle_beta   90.00
_cell.angle_gamma   90.00
#
_symmetry.space_group_name_H-M   'P 1'
#
loop_
_entity.id
_entity.type
_entity.pdbx_description
1 polymer ?
#
loop_
_entity_poly.entity_id
_entity_poly.type
_entity_poly.pdbx_seq_one_letter_code
_entity_poly.pdbx_strand_id
1 'polypeptide(L)'
;MQLPDWLKNEEQYIPGKDRDYFISRSFLRITAVLAKYGYQPAFLQEKFCPSPMAALLFLLGLILLAVTSSQPYFLYTLAALLLSLLALQDGVMIRQLLLPPVLAAAFSLLILLPAILFTANPLTLLLPCKTFLTVLASGLFASLYSWNMITAAISWFHVPQLLIFILDTALRYIFLLGNLSRDFLTALSLRSIGCNHQKSRAIAGITGNLFLKSQEMSQEMYHAMQCRGFTGTYPHSHQLPWKGADIVLLLLFAVLFFIYLRLELLL
;
A
#
# COMPACT_ATOMS: atom_id res chain seq x y z
N MET A 1 6.99 42.23 -51.45
CA MET A 1 7.77 41.28 -50.65
C MET A 1 7.44 39.89 -51.13
N GLN A 2 8.36 39.18 -51.79
CA GLN A 2 8.16 37.78 -52.18
C GLN A 2 8.51 36.90 -50.97
N LEU A 3 7.57 36.04 -50.57
CA LEU A 3 7.79 35.09 -49.49
C LEU A 3 8.89 34.10 -49.90
N PRO A 4 9.82 33.75 -48.98
CA PRO A 4 10.87 32.78 -49.25
C PRO A 4 10.27 31.41 -49.61
N ASP A 5 10.93 30.66 -50.50
CA ASP A 5 10.39 29.41 -51.06
C ASP A 5 10.16 28.28 -50.03
N TRP A 6 10.88 28.33 -48.89
CA TRP A 6 10.67 27.41 -47.78
C TRP A 6 9.34 27.62 -47.03
N LEU A 7 8.72 28.80 -47.15
CA LEU A 7 7.42 29.14 -46.57
C LEU A 7 6.25 28.75 -47.51
N LYS A 8 6.55 28.44 -48.78
CA LYS A 8 5.55 28.02 -49.77
C LYS A 8 5.34 26.49 -49.84
N ASN A 9 6.29 25.73 -49.29
CA ASN A 9 6.16 24.27 -49.23
C ASN A 9 5.27 23.91 -48.03
N GLU A 10 4.05 23.49 -48.28
CA GLU A 10 3.27 22.81 -47.28
C GLU A 10 4.03 21.51 -46.89
N GLU A 11 4.58 21.50 -45.69
CA GLU A 11 5.21 20.30 -45.16
C GLU A 11 4.15 19.22 -45.04
N GLN A 12 4.05 18.31 -46.02
CA GLN A 12 3.27 17.09 -45.97
C GLN A 12 3.93 16.06 -45.03
N TYR A 13 4.31 16.52 -43.83
CA TYR A 13 4.76 15.61 -42.79
C TYR A 13 3.56 14.85 -42.23
N ILE A 14 3.35 13.63 -42.68
CA ILE A 14 2.46 12.68 -42.04
C ILE A 14 3.26 12.04 -40.90
N PRO A 15 3.02 12.37 -39.63
CA PRO A 15 3.72 11.74 -38.52
C PRO A 15 3.47 10.25 -38.57
N GLY A 16 4.53 9.45 -38.65
CA GLY A 16 4.44 8.00 -38.56
C GLY A 16 3.69 7.62 -37.29
N LYS A 17 2.77 6.65 -37.38
CA LYS A 17 2.00 6.15 -36.23
C LYS A 17 2.98 5.81 -35.09
N ASP A 18 2.88 6.54 -33.99
CA ASP A 18 3.72 6.36 -32.82
C ASP A 18 3.41 4.98 -32.22
N ARG A 19 4.30 4.00 -32.42
CA ARG A 19 4.17 2.62 -31.97
C ARG A 19 4.69 2.40 -30.55
N ASP A 20 5.22 3.42 -29.91
CA ASP A 20 5.84 3.32 -28.61
C ASP A 20 4.85 3.44 -27.45
N TYR A 21 3.97 2.42 -27.34
CA TYR A 21 3.11 2.22 -26.17
C TYR A 21 3.88 2.02 -24.84
N PHE A 22 5.20 1.93 -24.86
CA PHE A 22 6.01 1.66 -23.68
C PHE A 22 6.00 2.85 -22.70
N ILE A 23 6.21 4.07 -23.20
CA ILE A 23 6.21 5.28 -22.36
C ILE A 23 4.81 5.50 -21.78
N SER A 24 3.77 5.38 -22.60
CA SER A 24 2.38 5.52 -22.14
C SER A 24 1.98 4.46 -21.10
N ARG A 25 2.42 3.20 -21.26
CA ARG A 25 2.19 2.15 -20.27
C ARG A 25 2.93 2.39 -18.95
N SER A 26 4.19 2.84 -19.01
CA SER A 26 4.98 3.18 -17.82
C SER A 26 4.36 4.37 -17.09
N PHE A 27 3.95 5.39 -17.83
CA PHE A 27 3.24 6.55 -17.32
C PHE A 27 1.92 6.15 -16.62
N LEU A 28 1.07 5.35 -17.28
CA LEU A 28 -0.18 4.88 -16.70
C LEU A 28 0.03 4.02 -15.45
N ARG A 29 1.07 3.21 -15.40
CA ARG A 29 1.40 2.42 -14.20
C ARG A 29 1.81 3.30 -13.03
N ILE A 30 2.71 4.25 -13.26
CA ILE A 30 3.16 5.18 -12.21
C ILE A 30 2.00 6.04 -11.74
N THR A 31 1.19 6.60 -12.65
CA THR A 31 0.02 7.40 -12.26
C THR A 31 -1.02 6.57 -11.50
N ALA A 32 -1.25 5.31 -11.89
CA ALA A 32 -2.18 4.43 -11.20
C ALA A 32 -1.68 4.09 -9.78
N VAL A 33 -0.37 3.84 -9.61
CA VAL A 33 0.23 3.60 -8.30
C VAL A 33 0.15 4.86 -7.44
N LEU A 34 0.55 6.02 -7.96
CA LEU A 34 0.49 7.28 -7.23
C LEU A 34 -0.95 7.67 -6.87
N ALA A 35 -1.91 7.48 -7.79
CA ALA A 35 -3.32 7.74 -7.52
C ALA A 35 -3.87 6.81 -6.44
N LYS A 36 -3.49 5.54 -6.47
CA LYS A 36 -3.93 4.55 -5.47
C LYS A 36 -3.41 4.85 -4.07
N TYR A 37 -2.18 5.34 -3.96
CA TYR A 37 -1.56 5.65 -2.67
C TYR A 37 -1.71 7.12 -2.25
N GLY A 38 -1.86 8.04 -3.21
CA GLY A 38 -2.03 9.48 -2.95
C GLY A 38 -3.46 9.84 -2.52
N TYR A 39 -4.44 9.07 -2.97
CA TYR A 39 -5.84 9.23 -2.60
C TYR A 39 -6.21 8.13 -1.59
N GLN A 40 -5.83 8.32 -0.34
CA GLN A 40 -6.47 7.61 0.74
C GLN A 40 -7.68 8.47 1.17
N PRO A 41 -8.90 8.08 0.78
CA PRO A 41 -10.07 8.71 1.33
C PRO A 41 -10.07 8.38 2.82
N ALA A 42 -9.96 9.38 3.66
CA ALA A 42 -10.36 9.29 5.06
C ALA A 42 -11.88 9.08 5.09
N PHE A 43 -12.34 7.92 4.63
CA PHE A 43 -13.77 7.66 4.36
C PHE A 43 -14.58 7.36 5.61
N LEU A 44 -13.95 7.16 6.75
CA LEU A 44 -14.67 7.07 8.02
C LEU A 44 -14.46 8.37 8.79
N GLN A 45 -15.55 9.09 8.98
CA GLN A 45 -15.62 10.22 9.86
C GLN A 45 -14.77 9.98 11.12
N GLU A 46 -13.85 10.89 11.41
CA GLU A 46 -12.87 10.83 12.52
C GLU A 46 -13.43 10.43 13.89
N LYS A 47 -14.76 10.50 14.06
CA LYS A 47 -15.46 10.20 15.31
C LYS A 47 -15.60 8.71 15.64
N PHE A 48 -15.61 7.81 14.66
CA PHE A 48 -15.87 6.38 14.86
C PHE A 48 -14.66 5.46 14.64
N CYS A 49 -13.55 5.98 14.08
CA CYS A 49 -12.36 5.17 13.92
C CYS A 49 -11.64 4.98 15.25
N PRO A 50 -11.37 3.73 15.65
CA PRO A 50 -10.53 3.43 16.80
C PRO A 50 -9.12 4.00 16.59
N SER A 51 -8.36 4.15 17.68
CA SER A 51 -6.99 4.64 17.57
C SER A 51 -6.15 3.66 16.72
N PRO A 52 -5.26 4.16 15.85
CA PRO A 52 -4.49 3.32 14.95
C PRO A 52 -3.61 2.32 15.71
N MET A 53 -3.24 2.62 16.95
CA MET A 53 -2.50 1.75 17.83
C MET A 53 -3.34 0.54 18.30
N ALA A 54 -4.55 0.79 18.80
CA ALA A 54 -5.45 -0.27 19.24
C ALA A 54 -5.82 -1.19 18.07
N ALA A 55 -6.06 -0.61 16.89
CA ALA A 55 -6.36 -1.35 15.67
C ALA A 55 -5.17 -2.20 15.18
N LEU A 56 -3.94 -1.71 15.30
CA LEU A 56 -2.74 -2.46 14.92
C LEU A 56 -2.52 -3.64 15.88
N LEU A 57 -2.68 -3.43 17.20
CA LEU A 57 -2.62 -4.50 18.20
C LEU A 57 -3.72 -5.55 17.96
N PHE A 58 -4.94 -5.10 17.67
CA PHE A 58 -6.04 -5.97 17.32
C PHE A 58 -5.72 -6.82 16.08
N LEU A 59 -5.20 -6.20 15.02
CA LEU A 59 -4.80 -6.90 13.81
C LEU A 59 -3.73 -7.96 14.08
N LEU A 60 -2.66 -7.61 14.82
CA LEU A 60 -1.60 -8.55 15.17
C LEU A 60 -2.13 -9.71 16.00
N GLY A 61 -2.96 -9.42 17.01
CA GLY A 61 -3.60 -10.44 17.83
C GLY A 61 -4.50 -11.36 17.01
N LEU A 62 -5.28 -10.79 16.08
CA LEU A 62 -6.17 -11.54 15.21
C LEU A 62 -5.39 -12.47 14.25
N ILE A 63 -4.27 -12.00 13.69
CA ILE A 63 -3.38 -12.81 12.84
C ILE A 63 -2.79 -13.96 13.68
N LEU A 64 -2.30 -13.68 14.87
CA LEU A 64 -1.74 -14.71 15.75
C LEU A 64 -2.78 -15.78 16.11
N LEU A 65 -4.00 -15.37 16.46
CA LEU A 65 -5.09 -16.32 16.75
C LEU A 65 -5.48 -17.15 15.52
N ALA A 66 -5.53 -16.54 14.33
CA ALA A 66 -5.83 -17.25 13.09
C ALA A 66 -4.76 -18.29 12.72
N VAL A 67 -3.48 -17.96 12.95
CA VAL A 67 -2.36 -18.87 12.64
C VAL A 67 -2.29 -20.03 13.64
N THR A 68 -2.42 -19.76 14.94
CA THR A 68 -2.34 -20.77 16.00
C THR A 68 -3.54 -21.69 16.08
N SER A 69 -4.72 -21.26 15.63
CA SER A 69 -5.94 -22.07 15.66
C SER A 69 -5.79 -23.36 14.85
N SER A 70 -6.00 -24.52 15.47
CA SER A 70 -6.05 -25.82 14.79
C SER A 70 -7.48 -26.20 14.37
N GLN A 71 -8.49 -25.54 14.93
CA GLN A 71 -9.88 -25.88 14.73
C GLN A 71 -10.57 -25.07 13.63
N PRO A 72 -11.33 -25.73 12.72
CA PRO A 72 -12.05 -25.04 11.66
C PRO A 72 -13.17 -24.12 12.18
N TYR A 73 -13.79 -24.46 13.32
CA TYR A 73 -14.89 -23.68 13.89
C TYR A 73 -14.47 -22.24 14.24
N PHE A 74 -13.28 -22.07 14.78
CA PHE A 74 -12.75 -20.73 15.07
C PHE A 74 -12.53 -19.91 13.78
N LEU A 75 -12.04 -20.53 12.72
CA LEU A 75 -11.86 -19.86 11.44
C LEU A 75 -13.20 -19.39 10.84
N TYR A 76 -14.28 -20.15 11.02
CA TYR A 76 -15.62 -19.72 10.59
C TYR A 76 -16.12 -18.51 11.37
N THR A 77 -15.92 -18.46 12.69
CA THR A 77 -16.30 -17.29 13.51
C THR A 77 -15.51 -16.05 13.09
N LEU A 78 -14.22 -16.22 12.81
CA LEU A 78 -13.35 -15.16 12.35
C LEU A 78 -13.72 -14.71 10.93
N ALA A 79 -14.07 -15.64 10.03
CA ALA A 79 -14.57 -15.34 8.70
C ALA A 79 -15.88 -14.54 8.76
N ALA A 80 -16.82 -14.93 9.61
CA ALA A 80 -18.09 -14.23 9.79
C ALA A 80 -17.86 -12.78 10.26
N LEU A 81 -16.94 -12.58 11.21
CA LEU A 81 -16.58 -11.25 11.70
C LEU A 81 -15.94 -10.39 10.61
N LEU A 82 -14.96 -10.91 9.88
CA LEU A 82 -14.30 -10.16 8.82
C LEU A 82 -15.23 -9.84 7.65
N LEU A 83 -16.13 -10.78 7.29
CA LEU A 83 -17.13 -10.55 6.27
C LEU A 83 -18.18 -9.51 6.71
N SER A 84 -18.55 -9.48 7.99
CA SER A 84 -19.45 -8.45 8.53
C SER A 84 -18.81 -7.06 8.46
N LEU A 85 -17.51 -6.94 8.79
CA LEU A 85 -16.77 -5.69 8.66
C LEU A 85 -16.59 -5.26 7.19
N LEU A 86 -16.39 -6.21 6.30
CA LEU A 86 -16.30 -5.97 4.87
C LEU A 86 -17.63 -5.48 4.29
N ALA A 87 -18.76 -6.01 4.76
CA ALA A 87 -20.10 -5.60 4.31
C ALA A 87 -20.44 -4.15 4.67
N LEU A 88 -19.75 -3.56 5.65
CA LEU A 88 -19.89 -2.14 6.00
C LEU A 88 -19.13 -1.20 5.06
N GLN A 89 -18.33 -1.72 4.12
CA GLN A 89 -17.54 -0.93 3.17
C GLN A 89 -18.31 -0.70 1.86
N ASP A 90 -17.92 0.35 1.13
CA ASP A 90 -18.51 0.67 -0.18
C ASP A 90 -18.24 -0.43 -1.21
N GLY A 91 -19.22 -0.71 -2.08
CA GLY A 91 -19.19 -1.82 -3.04
C GLY A 91 -17.97 -1.81 -3.98
N VAL A 92 -17.48 -0.63 -4.37
CA VAL A 92 -16.28 -0.50 -5.21
C VAL A 92 -15.03 -0.91 -4.44
N MET A 93 -14.93 -0.56 -3.16
CA MET A 93 -13.83 -0.95 -2.27
C MET A 93 -13.84 -2.46 -2.01
N ILE A 94 -15.00 -3.08 -1.85
CA ILE A 94 -15.14 -4.52 -1.59
C ILE A 94 -14.43 -5.33 -2.70
N ARG A 95 -14.63 -4.98 -3.96
CA ARG A 95 -14.00 -5.68 -5.09
C ARG A 95 -12.47 -5.54 -5.08
N GLN A 96 -11.96 -4.35 -4.75
CA GLN A 96 -10.51 -4.12 -4.67
C GLN A 96 -9.89 -4.83 -3.47
N LEU A 97 -10.64 -4.95 -2.38
CA LEU A 97 -10.20 -5.57 -1.15
C LEU A 97 -10.25 -7.10 -1.19
N LEU A 98 -11.17 -7.70 -1.96
CA LEU A 98 -11.30 -9.15 -2.11
C LEU A 98 -10.29 -9.76 -3.09
N LEU A 99 -9.80 -8.99 -4.05
CA LEU A 99 -8.89 -9.52 -5.07
C LEU A 99 -7.58 -10.07 -4.48
N PRO A 100 -6.84 -9.35 -3.60
CA PRO A 100 -5.59 -9.85 -3.03
C PRO A 100 -5.75 -11.13 -2.18
N PRO A 101 -6.73 -11.25 -1.24
CA PRO A 101 -6.89 -12.47 -0.46
C PRO A 101 -7.31 -13.67 -1.30
N VAL A 102 -8.13 -13.50 -2.34
CA VAL A 102 -8.49 -14.58 -3.25
C VAL A 102 -7.27 -15.07 -4.02
N LEU A 103 -6.43 -14.16 -4.54
CA LEU A 103 -5.19 -14.53 -5.23
C LEU A 103 -4.21 -15.23 -4.28
N ALA A 104 -4.06 -14.75 -3.04
CA ALA A 104 -3.19 -15.35 -2.04
C ALA A 104 -3.66 -16.76 -1.67
N ALA A 105 -4.96 -16.96 -1.46
CA ALA A 105 -5.54 -18.26 -1.18
C ALA A 105 -5.41 -19.23 -2.37
N ALA A 106 -5.64 -18.76 -3.59
CA ALA A 106 -5.47 -19.55 -4.80
C ALA A 106 -4.00 -20.00 -4.98
N PHE A 107 -3.06 -19.09 -4.75
CA PHE A 107 -1.63 -19.40 -4.82
C PHE A 107 -1.21 -20.38 -3.71
N SER A 108 -1.70 -20.19 -2.49
CA SER A 108 -1.50 -21.13 -1.38
C SER A 108 -2.05 -22.51 -1.69
N LEU A 109 -3.25 -22.59 -2.27
CA LEU A 109 -3.88 -23.85 -2.68
C LEU A 109 -3.06 -24.54 -3.77
N LEU A 110 -2.53 -23.79 -4.74
CA LEU A 110 -1.70 -24.33 -5.82
C LEU A 110 -0.41 -24.96 -5.27
N ILE A 111 0.26 -24.31 -4.31
CA ILE A 111 1.46 -24.86 -3.65
C ILE A 111 1.14 -26.11 -2.85
N LEU A 112 -0.02 -26.14 -2.19
CA LEU A 112 -0.45 -27.27 -1.34
C LEU A 112 -1.04 -28.44 -2.14
N LEU A 113 -1.32 -28.26 -3.44
CA LEU A 113 -1.93 -29.27 -4.29
C LEU A 113 -1.19 -30.61 -4.26
N PRO A 114 0.16 -30.71 -4.39
CA PRO A 114 0.86 -31.97 -4.26
C PRO A 114 0.70 -32.59 -2.84
N ALA A 115 0.72 -31.79 -1.79
CA ALA A 115 0.56 -32.29 -0.43
C ALA A 115 -0.85 -32.86 -0.19
N ILE A 116 -1.89 -32.25 -0.75
CA ILE A 116 -3.28 -32.73 -0.68
C ILE A 116 -3.42 -34.07 -1.41
N LEU A 117 -2.78 -34.21 -2.58
CA LEU A 117 -2.84 -35.43 -3.38
C LEU A 117 -2.10 -36.61 -2.73
N PHE A 118 -0.94 -36.37 -2.09
CA PHE A 118 -0.12 -37.44 -1.51
C PHE A 118 -0.48 -37.77 -0.07
N THR A 119 -0.93 -36.81 0.73
CA THR A 119 -1.07 -37.00 2.19
C THR A 119 -2.53 -37.13 2.64
N ALA A 120 -3.51 -36.71 1.81
CA ALA A 120 -4.97 -36.73 2.05
C ALA A 120 -5.41 -36.22 3.44
N ASN A 121 -4.62 -35.33 4.07
CA ASN A 121 -4.95 -34.75 5.38
C ASN A 121 -5.93 -33.59 5.21
N PRO A 122 -7.14 -33.63 5.78
CA PRO A 122 -8.12 -32.55 5.68
C PRO A 122 -7.63 -31.25 6.34
N LEU A 123 -6.71 -31.33 7.31
CA LEU A 123 -6.09 -30.18 7.97
C LEU A 123 -5.27 -29.30 7.01
N THR A 124 -4.74 -29.88 5.93
CA THR A 124 -3.98 -29.13 4.91
C THR A 124 -4.86 -28.10 4.21
N LEU A 125 -6.16 -28.35 4.08
CA LEU A 125 -7.12 -27.42 3.47
C LEU A 125 -7.40 -26.18 4.34
N LEU A 126 -7.07 -26.21 5.63
CA LEU A 126 -7.22 -25.06 6.53
C LEU A 126 -6.18 -23.96 6.21
N LEU A 127 -5.01 -24.30 5.65
CA LEU A 127 -3.97 -23.32 5.34
C LEU A 127 -4.39 -22.27 4.32
N PRO A 128 -4.99 -22.61 3.15
CA PRO A 128 -5.53 -21.59 2.23
C PRO A 128 -6.62 -20.72 2.87
N CYS A 129 -7.43 -21.29 3.76
CA CYS A 129 -8.45 -20.54 4.48
C CYS A 129 -7.83 -19.54 5.45
N LYS A 130 -6.80 -19.94 6.20
CA LYS A 130 -6.03 -19.05 7.09
C LYS A 130 -5.36 -17.92 6.31
N THR A 131 -4.71 -18.23 5.17
CA THR A 131 -4.08 -17.20 4.33
C THR A 131 -5.11 -16.22 3.77
N PHE A 132 -6.29 -16.69 3.37
CA PHE A 132 -7.37 -15.83 2.94
C PHE A 132 -7.79 -14.84 4.05
N LEU A 133 -8.03 -15.34 5.26
CA LEU A 133 -8.49 -14.51 6.38
C LEU A 133 -7.43 -13.51 6.85
N THR A 134 -6.16 -13.92 6.92
CA THR A 134 -5.08 -13.02 7.34
C THR A 134 -4.81 -11.91 6.33
N VAL A 135 -4.84 -12.21 5.02
CA VAL A 135 -4.69 -11.21 3.96
C VAL A 135 -5.92 -10.29 3.91
N LEU A 136 -7.13 -10.81 4.12
CA LEU A 136 -8.34 -10.01 4.20
C LEU A 136 -8.30 -9.04 5.39
N ALA A 137 -7.90 -9.52 6.57
CA ALA A 137 -7.76 -8.68 7.76
C ALA A 137 -6.75 -7.56 7.57
N SER A 138 -5.56 -7.87 7.01
CA SER A 138 -4.54 -6.87 6.72
C SER A 138 -4.98 -5.87 5.65
N GLY A 139 -5.71 -6.32 4.64
CA GLY A 139 -6.31 -5.46 3.60
C GLY A 139 -7.34 -4.49 4.18
N LEU A 140 -8.23 -4.96 5.04
CA LEU A 140 -9.20 -4.12 5.77
C LEU A 140 -8.49 -3.05 6.61
N PHE A 141 -7.48 -3.43 7.37
CA PHE A 141 -6.68 -2.49 8.15
C PHE A 141 -6.01 -1.43 7.25
N ALA A 142 -5.36 -1.85 6.16
CA ALA A 142 -4.68 -0.95 5.24
C ALA A 142 -5.65 0.00 4.50
N SER A 143 -6.93 -0.34 4.37
CA SER A 143 -7.94 0.53 3.76
C SER A 143 -8.47 1.59 4.73
N LEU A 144 -8.43 1.33 6.04
CA LEU A 144 -8.96 2.20 7.07
C LEU A 144 -7.95 3.23 7.59
N TYR A 145 -6.66 2.88 7.61
CA TYR A 145 -5.60 3.69 8.21
C TYR A 145 -4.63 4.23 7.17
N SER A 146 -4.36 5.54 7.26
CA SER A 146 -3.33 6.19 6.45
C SER A 146 -1.93 5.83 6.95
N TRP A 147 -0.92 5.95 6.08
CA TRP A 147 0.47 5.69 6.46
C TRP A 147 0.94 6.50 7.67
N ASN A 148 0.58 7.78 7.73
CA ASN A 148 0.95 8.64 8.84
C ASN A 148 0.36 8.17 10.19
N MET A 149 -0.82 7.54 10.16
CA MET A 149 -1.42 6.95 11.34
C MET A 149 -0.73 5.65 11.74
N ILE A 150 -0.27 4.87 10.77
CA ILE A 150 0.47 3.63 11.00
C ILE A 150 1.85 3.93 11.59
N THR A 151 2.57 4.92 11.05
CA THR A 151 3.88 5.34 11.60
C THR A 151 3.74 5.89 13.02
N ALA A 152 2.67 6.65 13.29
CA ALA A 152 2.35 7.10 14.64
C ALA A 152 2.04 5.94 15.59
N ALA A 153 1.36 4.88 15.15
CA ALA A 153 1.13 3.69 15.95
C ALA A 153 2.42 2.92 16.26
N ILE A 154 3.32 2.82 15.28
CA ILE A 154 4.62 2.15 15.42
C ILE A 154 5.50 2.87 16.45
N SER A 155 5.41 4.20 16.58
CA SER A 155 6.19 4.96 17.56
C SER A 155 5.96 4.50 19.00
N TRP A 156 4.80 3.95 19.31
CA TRP A 156 4.46 3.44 20.62
C TRP A 156 5.20 2.13 20.99
N PHE A 157 5.62 1.35 20.01
CA PHE A 157 6.39 0.10 20.23
C PHE A 157 7.85 0.33 20.60
N HIS A 158 8.21 1.51 21.16
CA HIS A 158 9.58 1.87 21.54
C HIS A 158 10.58 1.85 20.37
N VAL A 159 10.08 2.00 19.14
CA VAL A 159 10.93 2.12 17.96
C VAL A 159 11.72 3.43 18.04
N PRO A 160 13.04 3.43 17.76
CA PRO A 160 13.83 4.65 17.78
C PRO A 160 13.22 5.76 16.92
N GLN A 161 13.12 6.96 17.46
CA GLN A 161 12.50 8.12 16.79
C GLN A 161 13.14 8.40 15.43
N LEU A 162 14.45 8.12 15.29
CA LEU A 162 15.18 8.26 14.04
C LEU A 162 14.62 7.35 12.93
N LEU A 163 14.25 6.10 13.25
CA LEU A 163 13.67 5.17 12.29
C LEU A 163 12.31 5.66 11.79
N ILE A 164 11.48 6.19 12.69
CA ILE A 164 10.17 6.73 12.34
C ILE A 164 10.32 7.94 11.43
N PHE A 165 11.27 8.84 11.76
CA PHE A 165 11.60 9.99 10.93
C PHE A 165 12.07 9.58 9.52
N ILE A 166 12.97 8.58 9.42
CA ILE A 166 13.44 8.07 8.13
C ILE A 166 12.26 7.49 7.33
N LEU A 167 11.37 6.74 7.96
CA LEU A 167 10.23 6.10 7.32
C LEU A 167 9.22 7.14 6.81
N ASP A 168 8.85 8.12 7.61
CA ASP A 168 7.96 9.23 7.22
C ASP A 168 8.55 10.04 6.06
N THR A 169 9.85 10.34 6.16
CA THR A 169 10.56 11.09 5.13
C THR A 169 10.65 10.29 3.84
N ALA A 170 11.00 9.01 3.91
CA ALA A 170 11.09 8.13 2.75
C ALA A 170 9.75 8.04 2.01
N LEU A 171 8.64 7.87 2.73
CA LEU A 171 7.31 7.84 2.14
C LEU A 171 6.97 9.15 1.42
N ARG A 172 7.26 10.29 2.05
CA ARG A 172 7.06 11.60 1.43
C ARG A 172 7.86 11.75 0.14
N TYR A 173 9.13 11.31 0.15
CA TYR A 173 9.98 11.37 -1.04
C TYR A 173 9.55 10.40 -2.14
N ILE A 174 9.01 9.23 -1.81
CA ILE A 174 8.44 8.30 -2.79
C ILE A 174 7.34 8.99 -3.60
N PHE A 175 6.42 9.69 -2.95
CA PHE A 175 5.36 10.44 -3.64
C PHE A 175 5.91 11.60 -4.47
N LEU A 176 6.83 12.35 -3.92
CA LEU A 176 7.39 13.53 -4.56
C LEU A 176 8.23 13.16 -5.78
N LEU A 177 9.12 12.17 -5.67
CA LEU A 177 9.90 11.63 -6.78
C LEU A 177 9.02 10.88 -7.80
N GLY A 178 7.92 10.27 -7.34
CA GLY A 178 6.94 9.67 -8.23
C GLY A 178 6.27 10.70 -9.14
N ASN A 179 5.88 11.86 -8.63
CA ASN A 179 5.36 12.97 -9.43
C ASN A 179 6.41 13.51 -10.38
N LEU A 180 7.63 13.74 -9.89
CA LEU A 180 8.75 14.19 -10.73
C LEU A 180 9.09 13.19 -11.85
N SER A 181 9.04 11.89 -11.54
CA SER A 181 9.20 10.82 -12.53
C SER A 181 8.13 10.90 -13.64
N ARG A 182 6.90 11.23 -13.27
CA ARG A 182 5.80 11.44 -14.20
C ARG A 182 6.10 12.63 -15.14
N ASP A 183 6.59 13.72 -14.59
CA ASP A 183 6.91 14.92 -15.36
C ASP A 183 8.07 14.66 -16.35
N PHE A 184 9.09 13.92 -15.93
CA PHE A 184 10.19 13.51 -16.82
C PHE A 184 9.73 12.57 -17.93
N LEU A 185 8.83 11.62 -17.62
CA LEU A 185 8.25 10.74 -18.63
C LEU A 185 7.37 11.51 -19.63
N THR A 186 6.62 12.49 -19.16
CA THR A 186 5.85 13.38 -20.03
C THR A 186 6.77 14.19 -20.96
N ALA A 187 7.84 14.79 -20.40
CA ALA A 187 8.82 15.52 -21.20
C ALA A 187 9.52 14.61 -22.23
N LEU A 188 9.83 13.35 -21.85
CA LEU A 188 10.38 12.36 -22.76
C LEU A 188 9.40 12.02 -23.88
N SER A 189 8.12 11.83 -23.57
CA SER A 189 7.10 11.53 -24.57
C SER A 189 6.92 12.64 -25.60
N LEU A 190 7.05 13.90 -25.19
CA LEU A 190 6.98 15.06 -26.08
C LEU A 190 8.23 15.21 -26.97
N ARG A 191 9.38 14.73 -26.50
CA ARG A 191 10.65 14.79 -27.28
C ARG A 191 10.85 13.60 -28.20
N SER A 192 10.27 12.44 -27.87
CA SER A 192 10.42 11.19 -28.64
C SER A 192 9.26 11.04 -29.62
N ILE A 193 9.34 11.72 -30.76
CA ILE A 193 8.40 11.53 -31.86
C ILE A 193 8.96 10.42 -32.76
N GLY A 194 8.23 9.29 -32.86
CA GLY A 194 8.61 8.15 -33.70
C GLY A 194 9.22 6.97 -32.93
N CYS A 195 9.77 6.00 -33.66
CA CYS A 195 10.27 4.74 -33.08
C CYS A 195 11.63 4.96 -32.40
N ASN A 196 11.68 4.95 -31.09
CA ASN A 196 12.94 5.09 -30.34
C ASN A 196 13.63 3.72 -30.16
N HIS A 197 14.75 3.49 -30.85
CA HIS A 197 15.55 2.27 -30.74
C HIS A 197 16.37 2.17 -29.43
N GLN A 198 16.56 3.27 -28.70
CA GLN A 198 17.37 3.34 -27.48
C GLN A 198 16.55 3.57 -26.21
N LYS A 199 15.47 2.81 -26.04
CA LYS A 199 14.55 2.93 -24.90
C LYS A 199 15.24 2.80 -23.54
N SER A 200 16.19 1.87 -23.42
CA SER A 200 16.95 1.64 -22.18
C SER A 200 17.81 2.86 -21.79
N ARG A 201 18.44 3.49 -22.77
CA ARG A 201 19.26 4.71 -22.53
C ARG A 201 18.40 5.89 -22.09
N ALA A 202 17.20 6.06 -22.67
CA ALA A 202 16.28 7.12 -22.28
C ALA A 202 15.78 6.94 -20.83
N ILE A 203 15.46 5.71 -20.44
CA ILE A 203 15.05 5.38 -19.05
C ILE A 203 16.22 5.57 -18.09
N ALA A 204 17.41 5.12 -18.45
CA ALA A 204 18.61 5.32 -17.65
C ALA A 204 18.88 6.82 -17.40
N GLY A 205 18.67 7.68 -18.42
CA GLY A 205 18.77 9.13 -18.28
C GLY A 205 17.76 9.70 -17.28
N ILE A 206 16.49 9.26 -17.33
CA ILE A 206 15.47 9.68 -16.36
C ILE A 206 15.85 9.22 -14.95
N THR A 207 16.28 7.96 -14.79
CA THR A 207 16.69 7.43 -13.48
C THR A 207 17.89 8.18 -12.92
N GLY A 208 18.88 8.52 -13.76
CA GLY A 208 20.03 9.34 -13.38
C GLY A 208 19.60 10.74 -12.90
N ASN A 209 18.72 11.41 -13.64
CA ASN A 209 18.19 12.72 -13.25
C ASN A 209 17.37 12.67 -11.96
N LEU A 210 16.56 11.61 -11.77
CA LEU A 210 15.82 11.41 -10.53
C LEU A 210 16.76 11.21 -9.34
N PHE A 211 17.85 10.46 -9.54
CA PHE A 211 18.85 10.26 -8.49
C PHE A 211 19.53 11.57 -8.10
N LEU A 212 20.01 12.35 -9.07
CA LEU A 212 20.61 13.66 -8.82
C LEU A 212 19.64 14.60 -8.10
N LYS A 213 18.39 14.65 -8.57
CA LYS A 213 17.36 15.49 -7.94
C LYS A 213 17.01 15.03 -6.53
N SER A 214 16.99 13.73 -6.28
CA SER A 214 16.74 13.20 -4.92
C SER A 214 17.87 13.61 -3.96
N GLN A 215 19.12 13.61 -4.43
CA GLN A 215 20.26 14.04 -3.62
C GLN A 215 20.18 15.55 -3.31
N GLU A 216 19.89 16.39 -4.32
CA GLU A 216 19.70 17.82 -4.14
C GLU A 216 18.59 18.13 -3.12
N MET A 217 17.42 17.50 -3.27
CA MET A 217 16.29 17.68 -2.37
C MET A 217 16.60 17.21 -0.94
N SER A 218 17.41 16.16 -0.79
CA SER A 218 17.86 15.68 0.52
C SER A 218 18.74 16.72 1.22
N GLN A 219 19.65 17.37 0.48
CA GLN A 219 20.49 18.44 1.00
C GLN A 219 19.67 19.68 1.37
N GLU A 220 18.75 20.10 0.49
CA GLU A 220 17.83 21.22 0.76
C GLU A 220 17.00 20.98 2.02
N MET A 221 16.46 19.75 2.18
CA MET A 221 15.71 19.38 3.37
C MET A 221 16.57 19.44 4.63
N TYR A 222 17.79 18.94 4.57
CA TYR A 222 18.73 18.98 5.69
C TYR A 222 19.03 20.44 6.10
N HIS A 223 19.34 21.31 5.15
CA HIS A 223 19.56 22.73 5.43
C HIS A 223 18.32 23.42 5.99
N ALA A 224 17.14 23.11 5.45
CA ALA A 224 15.88 23.65 5.97
C ALA A 224 15.62 23.21 7.43
N MET A 225 15.96 21.97 7.77
CA MET A 225 15.89 21.48 9.16
C MET A 225 16.86 22.19 10.08
N GLN A 226 18.10 22.41 9.64
CA GLN A 226 19.09 23.17 10.41
C GLN A 226 18.60 24.60 10.69
N CYS A 227 18.05 25.29 9.69
CA CYS A 227 17.47 26.63 9.86
C CYS A 227 16.30 26.66 10.85
N ARG A 228 15.59 25.52 11.02
CA ARG A 228 14.50 25.38 12.00
C ARG A 228 14.96 24.93 13.38
N GLY A 229 16.27 24.83 13.62
CA GLY A 229 16.83 24.41 14.90
C GLY A 229 16.68 22.92 15.19
N PHE A 230 16.66 22.06 14.16
CA PHE A 230 16.56 20.62 14.35
C PHE A 230 17.80 20.07 15.09
N THR A 231 17.58 19.48 16.25
CA THR A 231 18.62 18.93 17.14
C THR A 231 18.78 17.42 17.03
N GLY A 232 18.20 16.77 16.01
CA GLY A 232 18.20 15.31 15.86
C GLY A 232 17.07 14.60 16.60
N THR A 233 16.28 15.31 17.39
CA THR A 233 15.08 14.77 18.02
C THR A 233 13.85 15.12 17.20
N TYR A 234 13.06 14.10 16.84
CA TYR A 234 11.79 14.30 16.10
C TYR A 234 10.63 14.18 17.11
N PRO A 235 10.07 15.31 17.59
CA PRO A 235 8.97 15.23 18.53
C PRO A 235 7.75 14.69 17.81
N HIS A 236 7.39 13.45 18.06
CA HIS A 236 6.12 12.88 17.64
C HIS A 236 5.02 13.44 18.55
N SER A 237 4.37 14.51 18.10
CA SER A 237 3.27 15.17 18.81
C SER A 237 1.94 14.43 18.73
N HIS A 238 1.91 13.19 18.24
CA HIS A 238 0.67 12.44 18.22
C HIS A 238 0.45 11.76 19.58
N GLN A 239 -0.02 12.54 20.56
CA GLN A 239 -0.83 11.99 21.62
C GLN A 239 -2.07 11.40 20.94
N LEU A 240 -2.06 10.09 20.73
CA LEU A 240 -3.23 9.36 20.27
C LEU A 240 -4.21 9.30 21.45
N PRO A 241 -5.24 10.15 21.50
CA PRO A 241 -6.20 10.10 22.60
C PRO A 241 -6.94 8.76 22.53
N TRP A 242 -7.03 8.11 23.67
CA TRP A 242 -7.87 6.93 23.80
C TRP A 242 -9.31 7.30 23.48
N LYS A 243 -9.89 6.61 22.50
CA LYS A 243 -11.27 6.81 22.07
C LYS A 243 -12.16 5.72 22.67
N GLY A 244 -13.44 6.03 22.87
CA GLY A 244 -14.41 5.01 23.31
C GLY A 244 -14.48 3.79 22.37
N ALA A 245 -14.18 3.96 21.10
CA ALA A 245 -14.09 2.90 20.11
C ALA A 245 -12.96 1.88 20.42
N ASP A 246 -11.89 2.31 21.11
CA ASP A 246 -10.78 1.42 21.48
C ASP A 246 -11.22 0.38 22.51
N ILE A 247 -12.11 0.79 23.45
CA ILE A 247 -12.69 -0.10 24.45
C ILE A 247 -13.55 -1.17 23.77
N VAL A 248 -14.35 -0.79 22.77
CA VAL A 248 -15.19 -1.72 22.00
C VAL A 248 -14.32 -2.75 21.28
N LEU A 249 -13.21 -2.30 20.67
CA LEU A 249 -12.27 -3.15 19.95
C LEU A 249 -11.54 -4.11 20.88
N LEU A 250 -11.18 -3.65 22.08
CA LEU A 250 -10.53 -4.45 23.10
C LEU A 250 -11.50 -5.49 23.68
N LEU A 251 -12.77 -5.13 23.91
CA LEU A 251 -13.83 -6.06 24.29
C LEU A 251 -14.05 -7.15 23.22
N LEU A 252 -14.12 -6.74 21.96
CA LEU A 252 -14.27 -7.65 20.83
C LEU A 252 -13.10 -8.63 20.76
N PHE A 253 -11.86 -8.15 20.98
CA PHE A 253 -10.69 -9.02 21.05
C PHE A 253 -10.77 -10.00 22.22
N ALA A 254 -11.18 -9.53 23.40
CA ALA A 254 -11.34 -10.41 24.58
C ALA A 254 -12.39 -11.50 24.34
N VAL A 255 -13.50 -11.18 23.68
CA VAL A 255 -14.53 -12.16 23.31
C VAL A 255 -13.98 -13.18 22.31
N LEU A 256 -13.26 -12.75 21.27
CA LEU A 256 -12.63 -13.65 20.30
C LEU A 256 -11.59 -14.57 20.96
N PHE A 257 -10.79 -14.01 21.87
CA PHE A 257 -9.79 -14.77 22.63
C PHE A 257 -10.46 -15.80 23.55
N PHE A 258 -11.57 -15.46 24.20
CA PHE A 258 -12.34 -16.38 25.01
C PHE A 258 -12.97 -17.50 24.18
N ILE A 259 -13.52 -17.19 23.00
CA ILE A 259 -14.04 -18.19 22.06
C ILE A 259 -12.91 -19.14 21.60
N TYR A 260 -11.73 -18.58 21.29
CA TYR A 260 -10.55 -19.36 20.92
C TYR A 260 -10.18 -20.35 22.03
N LEU A 261 -10.04 -19.90 23.27
CA LEU A 261 -9.71 -20.74 24.41
C LEU A 261 -10.77 -21.83 24.65
N ARG A 262 -12.04 -21.50 24.51
CA ARG A 262 -13.12 -22.48 24.67
C ARG A 262 -13.09 -23.58 23.60
N LEU A 263 -12.82 -23.22 22.37
CA LEU A 263 -12.78 -24.16 21.24
C LEU A 263 -11.52 -25.02 21.24
N GLU A 264 -10.37 -24.47 21.68
CA GLU A 264 -9.10 -25.19 21.75
C GLU A 264 -9.00 -26.09 23.01
N LEU A 265 -9.64 -25.68 24.14
CA LEU A 265 -9.64 -26.44 25.41
C LEU A 265 -10.75 -27.52 25.50
N LEU A 266 -11.82 -27.39 24.70
CA LEU A 266 -12.96 -28.34 24.75
C LEU A 266 -12.83 -29.48 23.74
N LEU A 267 -11.83 -29.46 22.87
CA LEU A 267 -11.52 -30.48 21.85
C LEU A 267 -10.06 -30.90 21.92
#